data_f0daaba62568d0427d2f1e978ded4bef
#
_entry.id   f0daaba62568d0427d2f1e978ded4bef
#
_cell.length_a   1.000
_cell.length_b   1.000
_cell.length_c   1.000
_cell.angle_alpha   90.00
_cell.angle_beta   90.00
_cell.angle_gamma   90.00
#
_symmetry.space_group_name_H-M   'P 1'
#
loop_
_entity.id
_entity.type
_entity.pdbx_description
1 polymer ?
#
loop_
_entity_poly.entity_id
_entity_poly.type
_entity_poly.pdbx_seq_one_letter_code
_entity_poly.pdbx_strand_id
1 'polypeptide(L)'
;MIFSFLKRYKATIFTLVVAVSCILSIHSISFGMDEIQNLNFNVGQVTANKLNVRRGPGIKYDTVGILSKDAYIRVFAKIGNWYVIQTENNLIGAVSSNYVNPCYDMDLNNLNIQTNAEPVIENENTSVSVIESTLSVEEQEFLDKINELRLKNNIPTLQIDDNVENVARLKAQDLAENNYFSHTSNKYGTPFEMLSTSGINYKTASENIAGNSSIDGAINSWMNSESHKNNILSTNFNYTGVAVVHSNTYGKILVQFFIGK
;
A
#
# COMPACT_ATOMS: atom_id res chain seq x y z
N MET A 1 55.37 22.88 33.57
CA MET A 1 53.99 23.12 33.07
C MET A 1 53.74 22.63 31.62
N ILE A 2 54.76 22.54 30.78
CA ILE A 2 54.67 22.09 29.39
C ILE A 2 54.46 20.57 29.23
N PHE A 3 55.03 19.76 30.14
CA PHE A 3 54.89 18.29 30.06
C PHE A 3 53.51 17.75 30.42
N SER A 4 52.70 18.46 31.21
CA SER A 4 51.33 18.04 31.54
C SER A 4 50.36 18.31 30.40
N PHE A 5 50.60 19.29 29.54
CA PHE A 5 49.80 19.67 28.38
C PHE A 5 49.91 18.63 27.26
N LEU A 6 51.13 18.16 26.98
CA LEU A 6 51.38 17.13 25.96
C LEU A 6 50.78 15.77 26.29
N LYS A 7 50.68 15.42 27.58
CA LYS A 7 50.07 14.17 28.04
C LYS A 7 48.55 14.19 27.84
N ARG A 8 47.90 15.34 28.06
CA ARG A 8 46.43 15.50 27.79
C ARG A 8 46.13 15.47 26.32
N TYR A 9 46.96 16.05 25.46
CA TYR A 9 46.74 16.04 24.02
C TYR A 9 46.88 14.65 23.39
N LYS A 10 47.84 13.84 23.87
CA LYS A 10 48.00 12.45 23.41
C LYS A 10 46.80 11.56 23.82
N ALA A 11 46.23 11.76 25.00
CA ALA A 11 45.07 11.03 25.45
C ALA A 11 43.82 11.38 24.63
N THR A 12 43.65 12.68 24.28
CA THR A 12 42.49 13.15 23.46
C THR A 12 42.59 12.68 22.01
N ILE A 13 43.80 12.65 21.41
CA ILE A 13 43.99 12.12 20.05
C ILE A 13 43.78 10.60 20.01
N PHE A 14 44.24 9.86 21.06
CA PHE A 14 44.02 8.43 21.12
C PHE A 14 42.55 8.06 21.29
N THR A 15 41.76 8.83 22.07
CA THR A 15 40.32 8.64 22.22
C THR A 15 39.59 8.97 20.94
N LEU A 16 40.02 9.99 20.20
CA LEU A 16 39.43 10.35 18.91
C LEU A 16 39.69 9.30 17.80
N VAL A 17 40.92 8.75 17.77
CA VAL A 17 41.30 7.69 16.82
C VAL A 17 40.55 6.39 17.09
N VAL A 18 40.34 6.02 18.38
CA VAL A 18 39.57 4.84 18.75
C VAL A 18 38.08 5.05 18.43
N ALA A 19 37.53 6.25 18.66
CA ALA A 19 36.14 6.56 18.28
C ALA A 19 35.93 6.55 16.76
N VAL A 20 36.86 7.06 15.96
CA VAL A 20 36.80 7.03 14.49
C VAL A 20 36.99 5.60 13.97
N SER A 21 37.85 4.76 14.59
CA SER A 21 38.00 3.37 14.19
C SER A 21 36.79 2.51 14.57
N CYS A 22 36.11 2.81 15.69
CA CYS A 22 34.81 2.18 16.01
C CYS A 22 33.70 2.60 15.06
N ILE A 23 33.69 3.86 14.60
CA ILE A 23 32.70 4.33 13.60
C ILE A 23 32.96 3.69 12.22
N LEU A 24 34.23 3.44 11.87
CA LEU A 24 34.59 2.75 10.63
C LEU A 24 34.36 1.23 10.67
N SER A 25 34.24 0.65 11.88
CA SER A 25 33.95 -0.79 12.05
C SER A 25 32.44 -1.13 12.00
N ILE A 26 31.56 -0.13 11.99
CA ILE A 26 30.10 -0.32 11.84
C ILE A 26 29.69 -0.47 10.37
N HIS A 27 30.62 -0.38 9.42
CA HIS A 27 30.35 -0.44 7.98
C HIS A 27 30.40 -1.84 7.36
N SER A 28 30.12 -2.89 8.12
CA SER A 28 30.06 -4.24 7.57
C SER A 28 28.98 -5.12 8.18
N ILE A 29 27.89 -4.56 8.68
CA ILE A 29 26.65 -5.31 8.72
C ILE A 29 25.93 -4.96 7.42
N SER A 30 26.41 -5.51 6.33
CA SER A 30 25.61 -5.71 5.13
C SER A 30 24.51 -6.71 5.50
N PHE A 31 23.41 -6.23 6.05
CA PHE A 31 22.15 -6.90 5.78
C PHE A 31 22.07 -6.90 4.26
N GLY A 32 22.15 -8.09 3.66
CA GLY A 32 21.87 -8.29 2.25
C GLY A 32 20.42 -7.89 1.99
N MET A 33 20.20 -6.59 1.87
CA MET A 33 19.00 -6.08 1.22
C MET A 33 19.22 -6.41 -0.24
N ASP A 34 18.56 -7.46 -0.70
CA ASP A 34 18.49 -7.75 -2.13
C ASP A 34 18.05 -6.45 -2.82
N GLU A 35 18.89 -5.94 -3.71
CA GLU A 35 18.65 -4.68 -4.40
C GLU A 35 17.38 -4.79 -5.24
N ILE A 36 16.50 -3.81 -5.13
CA ILE A 36 15.31 -3.72 -5.98
C ILE A 36 15.78 -3.39 -7.39
N GLN A 37 15.59 -4.32 -8.31
CA GLN A 37 15.96 -4.17 -9.71
C GLN A 37 14.80 -3.60 -10.51
N ASN A 38 15.07 -2.53 -11.27
CA ASN A 38 14.15 -2.03 -12.29
C ASN A 38 14.08 -3.03 -13.44
N LEU A 39 12.87 -3.28 -13.92
CA LEU A 39 12.60 -4.21 -15.00
C LEU A 39 12.25 -3.45 -16.28
N ASN A 40 12.58 -4.01 -17.42
CA ASN A 40 12.22 -3.51 -18.75
C ASN A 40 10.95 -4.18 -19.30
N PHE A 41 10.17 -4.84 -18.45
CA PHE A 41 8.85 -5.42 -18.72
C PHE A 41 7.96 -5.27 -17.50
N ASN A 42 6.66 -5.28 -17.70
CA ASN A 42 5.65 -5.13 -16.65
C ASN A 42 4.62 -6.27 -16.65
N VAL A 43 4.78 -7.24 -17.54
CA VAL A 43 3.91 -8.44 -17.65
C VAL A 43 4.78 -9.69 -17.65
N GLY A 44 4.34 -10.72 -16.94
CA GLY A 44 4.96 -12.04 -16.94
C GLY A 44 3.91 -13.13 -17.12
N GLN A 45 4.32 -14.24 -17.77
CA GLN A 45 3.51 -15.44 -17.91
C GLN A 45 4.05 -16.54 -17.02
N VAL A 46 3.18 -17.18 -16.24
CA VAL A 46 3.50 -18.28 -15.34
C VAL A 46 3.81 -19.55 -16.14
N THR A 47 4.93 -20.20 -15.86
CA THR A 47 5.37 -21.43 -16.53
C THR A 47 5.14 -22.70 -15.70
N ALA A 48 4.99 -22.59 -14.38
CA ALA A 48 4.74 -23.70 -13.49
C ALA A 48 3.26 -24.10 -13.47
N ASN A 49 2.95 -25.38 -13.34
CA ASN A 49 1.57 -25.85 -13.20
C ASN A 49 0.85 -25.26 -11.98
N LYS A 50 1.58 -25.05 -10.89
CA LYS A 50 1.14 -24.32 -9.69
C LYS A 50 2.29 -23.48 -9.18
N LEU A 51 2.09 -22.17 -9.08
CA LEU A 51 3.06 -21.21 -8.55
C LEU A 51 2.47 -20.52 -7.33
N ASN A 52 3.11 -20.69 -6.18
CA ASN A 52 2.68 -20.03 -4.95
C ASN A 52 2.95 -18.54 -5.02
N VAL A 53 1.92 -17.74 -4.76
CA VAL A 53 2.04 -16.32 -4.44
C VAL A 53 2.25 -16.20 -2.94
N ARG A 54 3.31 -15.52 -2.52
CA ARG A 54 3.68 -15.40 -1.12
C ARG A 54 3.58 -13.96 -0.66
N ARG A 55 3.39 -13.77 0.63
CA ARG A 55 3.30 -12.45 1.27
C ARG A 55 4.59 -11.62 1.15
N GLY A 56 5.70 -12.22 0.76
CA GLY A 56 6.99 -11.55 0.59
C GLY A 56 8.00 -12.39 -0.20
N PRO A 57 9.15 -11.81 -0.58
CA PRO A 57 10.15 -12.43 -1.46
C PRO A 57 10.99 -13.48 -0.72
N GLY A 58 10.43 -14.70 -0.59
CA GLY A 58 11.13 -15.83 0.03
C GLY A 58 10.21 -16.96 0.42
N ILE A 59 10.76 -18.18 0.48
CA ILE A 59 10.00 -19.39 0.85
C ILE A 59 9.53 -19.39 2.32
N LYS A 60 10.11 -18.55 3.16
CA LYS A 60 9.74 -18.37 4.57
C LYS A 60 8.43 -17.60 4.77
N TYR A 61 7.97 -16.89 3.73
CA TYR A 61 6.72 -16.13 3.79
C TYR A 61 5.53 -17.02 3.46
N ASP A 62 4.40 -16.76 4.11
CA ASP A 62 3.16 -17.49 3.90
C ASP A 62 2.70 -17.42 2.45
N THR A 63 2.07 -18.50 1.98
CA THR A 63 1.39 -18.54 0.69
C THR A 63 0.03 -17.88 0.84
N VAL A 64 -0.24 -16.86 0.02
CA VAL A 64 -1.49 -16.08 0.00
C VAL A 64 -2.33 -16.36 -1.23
N GLY A 65 -1.81 -17.10 -2.19
CA GLY A 65 -2.51 -17.51 -3.40
C GLY A 65 -1.71 -18.50 -4.22
N ILE A 66 -2.35 -19.07 -5.25
CA ILE A 66 -1.71 -20.00 -6.20
C ILE A 66 -2.09 -19.55 -7.60
N LEU A 67 -1.10 -19.48 -8.48
CA LEU A 67 -1.26 -19.21 -9.90
C LEU A 67 -1.14 -20.51 -10.69
N SER A 68 -1.97 -20.66 -11.71
CA SER A 68 -1.89 -21.75 -12.67
C SER A 68 -0.91 -21.45 -13.78
N LYS A 69 -0.48 -22.48 -14.49
CA LYS A 69 0.31 -22.32 -15.70
C LYS A 69 -0.43 -21.44 -16.72
N ASP A 70 0.35 -20.69 -17.48
CA ASP A 70 -0.09 -19.76 -18.51
C ASP A 70 -0.88 -18.51 -18.00
N ALA A 71 -1.08 -18.37 -16.68
CA ALA A 71 -1.61 -17.16 -16.09
C ALA A 71 -0.69 -15.97 -16.36
N TYR A 72 -1.29 -14.82 -16.71
CA TYR A 72 -0.56 -13.57 -16.84
C TYR A 72 -0.61 -12.80 -15.52
N ILE A 73 0.51 -12.16 -15.18
CA ILE A 73 0.67 -11.37 -13.96
C ILE A 73 1.32 -10.04 -14.29
N ARG A 74 0.91 -9.00 -13.59
CA ARG A 74 1.62 -7.72 -13.61
C ARG A 74 2.85 -7.84 -12.72
N VAL A 75 4.00 -7.38 -13.20
CA VAL A 75 5.27 -7.42 -12.49
C VAL A 75 5.73 -6.00 -12.21
N PHE A 76 5.97 -5.67 -10.94
CA PHE A 76 6.38 -4.33 -10.51
C PHE A 76 7.88 -4.20 -10.29
N ALA A 77 8.49 -5.23 -9.69
CA ALA A 77 9.89 -5.20 -9.30
C ALA A 77 10.47 -6.61 -9.20
N LYS A 78 11.80 -6.69 -9.15
CA LYS A 78 12.52 -7.91 -8.79
C LYS A 78 13.37 -7.67 -7.54
N ILE A 79 13.28 -8.59 -6.59
CA ILE A 79 14.05 -8.60 -5.35
C ILE A 79 14.75 -9.96 -5.27
N GLY A 80 16.05 -9.99 -5.54
CA GLY A 80 16.79 -11.24 -5.67
C GLY A 80 16.17 -12.16 -6.74
N ASN A 81 15.74 -13.36 -6.36
CA ASN A 81 15.09 -14.33 -7.25
C ASN A 81 13.55 -14.29 -7.19
N TRP A 82 12.96 -13.18 -6.78
CA TRP A 82 11.51 -13.02 -6.63
C TRP A 82 11.01 -11.82 -7.41
N TYR A 83 9.87 -11.99 -8.08
CA TYR A 83 9.10 -10.87 -8.62
C TYR A 83 8.03 -10.45 -7.63
N VAL A 84 7.88 -9.14 -7.42
CA VAL A 84 6.71 -8.53 -6.78
C VAL A 84 5.67 -8.36 -7.86
N ILE A 85 4.48 -8.93 -7.63
CA ILE A 85 3.47 -9.07 -8.68
C ILE A 85 2.08 -8.69 -8.18
N GLN A 86 1.20 -8.42 -9.16
CA GLN A 86 -0.24 -8.38 -8.99
C GLN A 86 -0.90 -9.40 -9.92
N THR A 87 -1.83 -10.15 -9.39
CA THR A 87 -2.65 -11.10 -10.15
C THR A 87 -3.86 -10.40 -10.78
N GLU A 88 -4.58 -11.08 -11.66
CA GLU A 88 -5.85 -10.58 -12.25
C GLU A 88 -6.89 -10.22 -11.18
N ASN A 89 -6.92 -10.96 -10.07
CA ASN A 89 -7.82 -10.72 -8.95
C ASN A 89 -7.27 -9.68 -7.95
N ASN A 90 -6.34 -8.84 -8.41
CA ASN A 90 -5.69 -7.79 -7.61
C ASN A 90 -4.88 -8.26 -6.40
N LEU A 91 -4.65 -9.57 -6.23
CA LEU A 91 -3.78 -10.08 -5.17
C LEU A 91 -2.34 -9.62 -5.41
N ILE A 92 -1.76 -8.91 -4.44
CA ILE A 92 -0.36 -8.49 -4.45
C ILE A 92 0.46 -9.49 -3.63
N GLY A 93 1.62 -9.88 -4.15
CA GLY A 93 2.52 -10.78 -3.46
C GLY A 93 3.83 -10.97 -4.20
N ALA A 94 4.59 -11.97 -3.79
CA ALA A 94 5.84 -12.33 -4.42
C ALA A 94 5.80 -13.76 -4.97
N VAL A 95 6.34 -13.93 -6.17
CA VAL A 95 6.50 -15.23 -6.84
C VAL A 95 7.96 -15.46 -7.21
N SER A 96 8.39 -16.71 -7.27
CA SER A 96 9.74 -17.03 -7.75
C SER A 96 9.88 -16.67 -9.23
N SER A 97 10.89 -15.86 -9.55
CA SER A 97 11.16 -15.41 -10.92
C SER A 97 11.55 -16.55 -11.86
N ASN A 98 11.98 -17.69 -11.34
CA ASN A 98 12.35 -18.87 -12.12
C ASN A 98 11.15 -19.53 -12.84
N TYR A 99 9.94 -19.19 -12.46
CA TYR A 99 8.70 -19.74 -13.00
C TYR A 99 7.84 -18.70 -13.69
N VAL A 100 8.45 -17.61 -14.15
CA VAL A 100 7.77 -16.54 -14.87
C VAL A 100 8.59 -16.12 -16.07
N ASN A 101 8.01 -16.24 -17.26
CA ASN A 101 8.58 -15.71 -18.48
C ASN A 101 8.21 -14.23 -18.63
N PRO A 102 9.19 -13.32 -18.84
CA PRO A 102 8.92 -11.93 -19.17
C PRO A 102 8.18 -11.77 -20.51
N CYS A 103 7.20 -10.90 -20.56
CA CYS A 103 6.48 -10.53 -21.78
C CYS A 103 6.82 -9.06 -22.11
N TYR A 104 7.79 -8.85 -22.99
CA TYR A 104 8.39 -7.52 -23.25
C TYR A 104 7.48 -6.57 -24.03
N ASP A 105 6.57 -7.09 -24.86
CA ASP A 105 5.72 -6.30 -25.76
C ASP A 105 4.23 -6.39 -25.40
N MET A 106 3.90 -6.81 -24.18
CA MET A 106 2.52 -6.95 -23.70
C MET A 106 2.14 -5.86 -22.70
N ASP A 107 0.98 -5.24 -22.91
CA ASP A 107 0.31 -4.39 -21.94
C ASP A 107 -1.00 -5.07 -21.51
N LEU A 108 -1.16 -5.40 -20.25
CA LEU A 108 -2.36 -6.06 -19.70
C LEU A 108 -3.63 -5.24 -19.92
N ASN A 109 -3.52 -3.92 -20.10
CA ASN A 109 -4.67 -3.06 -20.36
C ASN A 109 -5.30 -3.31 -21.76
N ASN A 110 -4.57 -4.00 -22.65
CA ASN A 110 -5.01 -4.34 -24.01
C ASN A 110 -5.44 -5.80 -24.17
N LEU A 111 -5.32 -6.62 -23.12
CA LEU A 111 -5.78 -8.01 -23.14
C LEU A 111 -7.27 -8.08 -22.81
N ASN A 112 -8.07 -8.25 -23.86
CA ASN A 112 -9.49 -8.60 -23.74
C ASN A 112 -9.55 -10.10 -23.35
N ILE A 113 -9.44 -10.41 -22.03
CA ILE A 113 -9.45 -11.79 -21.55
C ILE A 113 -10.90 -12.26 -21.49
N GLN A 114 -11.29 -13.07 -22.47
CA GLN A 114 -12.51 -13.86 -22.37
C GLN A 114 -12.33 -14.92 -21.26
N THR A 115 -13.03 -14.73 -20.17
CA THR A 115 -13.09 -15.68 -19.05
C THR A 115 -13.88 -16.91 -19.48
N ASN A 116 -13.19 -18.00 -19.81
CA ASN A 116 -13.75 -19.35 -19.75
C ASN A 116 -13.14 -20.06 -18.55
N ALA A 117 -13.70 -19.84 -17.37
CA ALA A 117 -13.49 -20.67 -16.22
C ALA A 117 -14.83 -21.32 -15.83
N GLU A 118 -14.97 -22.61 -16.15
CA GLU A 118 -16.01 -23.44 -15.56
C GLU A 118 -15.74 -23.61 -14.05
N PRO A 119 -16.77 -23.52 -13.20
CA PRO A 119 -16.61 -23.73 -11.76
C PRO A 119 -16.50 -25.23 -11.46
N VAL A 120 -15.37 -25.65 -10.93
CA VAL A 120 -15.26 -26.95 -10.28
C VAL A 120 -15.93 -26.85 -8.90
N ILE A 121 -17.08 -27.47 -8.78
CA ILE A 121 -17.78 -27.65 -7.52
C ILE A 121 -17.12 -28.83 -6.79
N GLU A 122 -16.45 -28.60 -5.70
CA GLU A 122 -16.26 -29.61 -4.67
C GLU A 122 -16.80 -29.08 -3.33
N ASN A 123 -17.84 -29.79 -2.88
CA ASN A 123 -18.46 -29.62 -1.57
C ASN A 123 -17.49 -30.05 -0.48
N GLU A 124 -17.24 -29.22 0.52
CA GLU A 124 -17.42 -29.59 1.90
C GLU A 124 -17.40 -28.37 2.84
N ASN A 125 -18.38 -28.36 3.74
CA ASN A 125 -18.68 -27.33 4.71
C ASN A 125 -17.51 -27.00 5.63
N THR A 126 -17.08 -25.75 5.65
CA THR A 126 -16.87 -24.99 6.89
C THR A 126 -16.84 -23.51 6.53
N SER A 127 -17.88 -22.80 6.87
CA SER A 127 -18.04 -21.37 6.64
C SER A 127 -17.11 -20.56 7.54
N VAL A 128 -15.98 -20.13 7.01
CA VAL A 128 -15.33 -18.88 7.39
C VAL A 128 -15.16 -18.11 6.10
N SER A 129 -16.07 -17.19 5.83
CA SER A 129 -15.92 -16.22 4.77
C SER A 129 -14.75 -15.28 5.12
N VAL A 130 -13.56 -15.62 4.68
CA VAL A 130 -12.48 -14.65 4.58
C VAL A 130 -12.85 -13.74 3.41
N ILE A 131 -13.43 -12.59 3.72
CA ILE A 131 -13.56 -11.50 2.76
C ILE A 131 -12.14 -11.06 2.44
N GLU A 132 -11.61 -11.43 1.27
CA GLU A 132 -10.33 -10.92 0.78
C GLU A 132 -10.47 -9.41 0.62
N SER A 133 -9.77 -8.66 1.46
CA SER A 133 -9.67 -7.20 1.37
C SER A 133 -9.01 -6.83 0.05
N THR A 134 -9.67 -6.00 -0.76
CA THR A 134 -9.12 -5.41 -1.98
C THR A 134 -8.07 -4.33 -1.68
N LEU A 135 -7.87 -4.01 -0.39
CA LEU A 135 -6.99 -2.96 0.09
C LEU A 135 -5.50 -3.33 -0.04
N SER A 136 -4.68 -2.38 -0.42
CA SER A 136 -3.23 -2.47 -0.27
C SER A 136 -2.84 -2.54 1.23
N VAL A 137 -1.60 -2.92 1.53
CA VAL A 137 -1.11 -2.98 2.92
C VAL A 137 -1.24 -1.62 3.63
N GLU A 138 -0.94 -0.53 2.92
CA GLU A 138 -1.03 0.83 3.48
C GLU A 138 -2.49 1.29 3.64
N GLU A 139 -3.37 0.92 2.71
CA GLU A 139 -4.80 1.19 2.83
C GLU A 139 -5.43 0.39 3.97
N GLN A 140 -5.03 -0.86 4.16
CA GLN A 140 -5.47 -1.67 5.30
C GLN A 140 -4.98 -1.08 6.63
N GLU A 141 -3.69 -0.70 6.72
CA GLU A 141 -3.13 -0.01 7.90
C GLU A 141 -3.91 1.27 8.21
N PHE A 142 -4.23 2.03 7.17
CA PHE A 142 -5.00 3.26 7.29
C PHE A 142 -6.41 2.98 7.85
N LEU A 143 -7.14 2.04 7.26
CA LEU A 143 -8.48 1.64 7.71
C LEU A 143 -8.47 1.15 9.16
N ASP A 144 -7.51 0.28 9.51
CA ASP A 144 -7.38 -0.30 10.85
C ASP A 144 -7.20 0.79 11.91
N LYS A 145 -6.33 1.77 11.65
CA LYS A 145 -6.09 2.91 12.55
C LYS A 145 -7.33 3.79 12.72
N ILE A 146 -8.07 4.05 11.64
CA ILE A 146 -9.35 4.79 11.72
C ILE A 146 -10.37 4.01 12.55
N ASN A 147 -10.50 2.72 12.32
CA ASN A 147 -11.45 1.87 13.03
C ASN A 147 -11.05 1.69 14.50
N GLU A 148 -9.76 1.63 14.83
CA GLU A 148 -9.28 1.65 16.21
C GLU A 148 -9.69 2.94 16.94
N LEU A 149 -9.56 4.12 16.29
CA LEU A 149 -10.00 5.38 16.85
C LEU A 149 -11.51 5.42 17.10
N ARG A 150 -12.31 4.89 16.18
CA ARG A 150 -13.77 4.78 16.33
C ARG A 150 -14.13 3.88 17.52
N LEU A 151 -13.53 2.71 17.63
CA LEU A 151 -13.75 1.77 18.74
C LEU A 151 -13.36 2.38 20.09
N LYS A 152 -12.23 3.11 20.18
CA LYS A 152 -11.81 3.83 21.38
C LYS A 152 -12.82 4.91 21.82
N ASN A 153 -13.63 5.39 20.89
CA ASN A 153 -14.70 6.36 21.17
C ASN A 153 -16.09 5.71 21.23
N ASN A 154 -16.19 4.39 21.34
CA ASN A 154 -17.44 3.62 21.40
C ASN A 154 -18.33 3.80 20.15
N ILE A 155 -17.71 3.97 18.97
CA ILE A 155 -18.40 4.14 17.69
C ILE A 155 -18.15 2.88 16.86
N PRO A 156 -19.16 2.31 16.18
CA PRO A 156 -18.97 1.15 15.29
C PRO A 156 -17.93 1.41 14.20
N THR A 157 -17.21 0.38 13.81
CA THR A 157 -16.24 0.43 12.71
C THR A 157 -16.91 0.76 11.38
N LEU A 158 -16.14 1.37 10.48
CA LEU A 158 -16.53 1.54 9.08
C LEU A 158 -16.21 0.27 8.30
N GLN A 159 -17.09 -0.09 7.39
CA GLN A 159 -16.90 -1.17 6.43
C GLN A 159 -16.43 -0.59 5.10
N ILE A 160 -15.57 -1.30 4.38
CA ILE A 160 -15.21 -0.91 3.01
C ILE A 160 -16.41 -1.11 2.10
N ASP A 161 -16.60 -0.13 1.21
CA ASP A 161 -17.44 -0.26 0.03
C ASP A 161 -16.53 -0.13 -1.20
N ASP A 162 -16.43 -1.19 -2.00
CA ASP A 162 -15.49 -1.27 -3.13
C ASP A 162 -15.69 -0.15 -4.15
N ASN A 163 -16.90 0.33 -4.36
CA ASN A 163 -17.16 1.44 -5.27
C ASN A 163 -16.65 2.76 -4.68
N VAL A 164 -16.84 2.97 -3.37
CA VAL A 164 -16.30 4.14 -2.65
C VAL A 164 -14.78 4.10 -2.59
N GLU A 165 -14.21 2.92 -2.44
CA GLU A 165 -12.78 2.66 -2.50
C GLU A 165 -12.18 3.10 -3.86
N ASN A 166 -12.81 2.71 -4.96
CA ASN A 166 -12.39 3.11 -6.30
C ASN A 166 -12.44 4.64 -6.48
N VAL A 167 -13.45 5.31 -5.93
CA VAL A 167 -13.53 6.79 -5.94
C VAL A 167 -12.40 7.41 -5.11
N ALA A 168 -12.08 6.85 -3.94
CA ALA A 168 -10.98 7.32 -3.12
C ALA A 168 -9.63 7.21 -3.84
N ARG A 169 -9.37 6.08 -4.50
CA ARG A 169 -8.16 5.88 -5.32
C ARG A 169 -8.07 6.84 -6.49
N LEU A 170 -9.18 7.03 -7.22
CA LEU A 170 -9.25 7.99 -8.31
C LEU A 170 -8.92 9.41 -7.83
N LYS A 171 -9.46 9.82 -6.69
CA LYS A 171 -9.18 11.14 -6.09
C LYS A 171 -7.73 11.28 -5.66
N ALA A 172 -7.17 10.27 -5.00
CA ALA A 172 -5.78 10.30 -4.52
C ALA A 172 -4.78 10.36 -5.70
N GLN A 173 -5.03 9.62 -6.77
CA GLN A 173 -4.24 9.68 -8.00
C GLN A 173 -4.32 11.06 -8.65
N ASP A 174 -5.52 11.62 -8.78
CA ASP A 174 -5.72 12.93 -9.39
C ASP A 174 -4.96 14.03 -8.63
N LEU A 175 -4.99 14.00 -7.30
CA LEU A 175 -4.21 14.91 -6.45
C LEU A 175 -2.70 14.76 -6.69
N ALA A 176 -2.20 13.52 -6.80
CA ALA A 176 -0.79 13.22 -6.96
C ALA A 176 -0.28 13.61 -8.37
N GLU A 177 -0.98 13.20 -9.42
CA GLU A 177 -0.57 13.38 -10.82
C GLU A 177 -0.64 14.83 -11.27
N ASN A 178 -1.70 15.55 -10.83
CA ASN A 178 -1.91 16.95 -11.20
C ASN A 178 -1.31 17.94 -10.20
N ASN A 179 -0.60 17.44 -9.18
CA ASN A 179 0.16 18.22 -8.19
C ASN A 179 -0.64 19.37 -7.59
N TYR A 180 -1.87 19.10 -7.15
CA TYR A 180 -2.73 20.05 -6.44
C TYR A 180 -3.27 19.43 -5.15
N PHE A 181 -3.80 20.26 -4.25
CA PHE A 181 -4.38 19.82 -2.99
C PHE A 181 -5.70 20.56 -2.71
N SER A 182 -6.82 19.93 -3.07
CA SER A 182 -8.16 20.51 -2.94
C SER A 182 -9.20 19.39 -2.89
N HIS A 183 -10.30 19.60 -2.18
CA HIS A 183 -11.47 18.72 -2.22
C HIS A 183 -12.11 18.67 -3.61
N THR A 184 -12.14 19.78 -4.34
CA THR A 184 -12.69 19.83 -5.70
C THR A 184 -11.61 19.48 -6.72
N SER A 185 -11.87 18.47 -7.54
CA SER A 185 -11.07 18.11 -8.72
C SER A 185 -11.47 18.96 -9.91
N ASN A 186 -10.51 19.46 -10.66
CA ASN A 186 -10.77 20.14 -11.93
C ASN A 186 -11.34 19.18 -13.01
N LYS A 187 -11.05 17.88 -12.87
CA LYS A 187 -11.44 16.84 -13.84
C LYS A 187 -12.73 16.11 -13.43
N TYR A 188 -12.89 15.84 -12.14
CA TYR A 188 -13.94 14.96 -11.62
C TYR A 188 -14.98 15.70 -10.76
N GLY A 189 -14.80 17.00 -10.51
CA GLY A 189 -15.72 17.82 -9.71
C GLY A 189 -15.51 17.65 -8.19
N THR A 190 -16.56 17.93 -7.45
CA THR A 190 -16.60 17.80 -5.99
C THR A 190 -16.62 16.34 -5.54
N PRO A 191 -16.29 16.02 -4.28
CA PRO A 191 -16.40 14.67 -3.73
C PRO A 191 -17.79 14.04 -3.94
N PHE A 192 -18.84 14.84 -3.83
CA PHE A 192 -20.22 14.39 -4.02
C PHE A 192 -20.54 14.08 -5.49
N GLU A 193 -20.02 14.88 -6.41
CA GLU A 193 -20.12 14.60 -7.86
C GLU A 193 -19.35 13.33 -8.22
N MET A 194 -18.18 13.11 -7.65
CA MET A 194 -17.41 11.89 -7.87
C MET A 194 -18.18 10.64 -7.41
N LEU A 195 -18.79 10.68 -6.23
CA LEU A 195 -19.63 9.58 -5.72
C LEU A 195 -20.86 9.36 -6.61
N SER A 196 -21.58 10.43 -6.98
CA SER A 196 -22.81 10.32 -7.79
C SER A 196 -22.53 9.84 -9.20
N THR A 197 -21.48 10.32 -9.85
CA THR A 197 -21.05 9.88 -11.18
C THR A 197 -20.64 8.41 -11.20
N SER A 198 -20.13 7.90 -10.07
CA SER A 198 -19.82 6.47 -9.88
C SER A 198 -21.05 5.63 -9.50
N GLY A 199 -22.26 6.20 -9.52
CA GLY A 199 -23.51 5.48 -9.23
C GLY A 199 -23.69 5.10 -7.76
N ILE A 200 -22.97 5.73 -6.83
CA ILE A 200 -23.02 5.42 -5.41
C ILE A 200 -24.19 6.16 -4.76
N ASN A 201 -25.11 5.39 -4.17
CA ASN A 201 -26.24 5.92 -3.42
C ASN A 201 -25.89 6.01 -1.92
N TYR A 202 -26.18 7.15 -1.31
CA TYR A 202 -25.94 7.41 0.11
C TYR A 202 -26.96 8.40 0.68
N LYS A 203 -27.11 8.39 2.00
CA LYS A 203 -27.90 9.41 2.74
C LYS A 203 -27.03 10.58 3.17
N THR A 204 -25.81 10.28 3.59
CA THR A 204 -24.80 11.27 4.03
C THR A 204 -23.45 10.89 3.47
N ALA A 205 -22.63 11.87 3.14
CA ALA A 205 -21.25 11.65 2.69
C ALA A 205 -20.32 12.76 3.19
N SER A 206 -19.03 12.43 3.29
CA SER A 206 -17.96 13.38 3.59
C SER A 206 -16.64 12.88 3.01
N GLU A 207 -15.62 13.76 3.00
CA GLU A 207 -14.28 13.45 2.56
C GLU A 207 -13.25 14.03 3.54
N ASN A 208 -12.18 13.27 3.80
CA ASN A 208 -10.95 13.77 4.40
C ASN A 208 -9.80 13.55 3.40
N ILE A 209 -8.94 14.56 3.23
CA ILE A 209 -7.70 14.47 2.46
C ILE A 209 -6.51 14.91 3.31
N ALA A 210 -5.36 14.25 3.16
CA ALA A 210 -4.11 14.64 3.79
C ALA A 210 -2.92 14.42 2.87
N GLY A 211 -1.93 15.32 2.96
CA GLY A 211 -0.59 15.12 2.45
C GLY A 211 0.37 15.00 3.64
N ASN A 212 1.05 13.88 3.80
CA ASN A 212 1.95 13.64 4.94
C ASN A 212 3.03 12.61 4.59
N SER A 213 4.13 12.61 5.34
CA SER A 213 5.19 11.60 5.19
C SER A 213 4.79 10.21 5.69
N SER A 214 3.75 10.11 6.53
CA SER A 214 3.27 8.87 7.13
C SER A 214 1.76 8.86 7.34
N ILE A 215 1.17 7.66 7.43
CA ILE A 215 -0.24 7.44 7.75
C ILE A 215 -0.55 7.98 9.15
N ASP A 216 0.29 7.69 10.14
CA ASP A 216 0.12 8.21 11.51
C ASP A 216 0.13 9.73 11.55
N GLY A 217 1.04 10.38 10.83
CA GLY A 217 1.12 11.83 10.74
C GLY A 217 -0.15 12.46 10.15
N ALA A 218 -0.71 11.84 9.10
CA ALA A 218 -1.95 12.27 8.48
C ALA A 218 -3.14 12.14 9.44
N ILE A 219 -3.30 10.97 10.07
CA ILE A 219 -4.39 10.70 11.02
C ILE A 219 -4.29 11.63 12.24
N ASN A 220 -3.09 11.84 12.78
CA ASN A 220 -2.87 12.79 13.88
C ASN A 220 -3.27 14.22 13.48
N SER A 221 -2.95 14.65 12.26
CA SER A 221 -3.36 15.95 11.74
C SER A 221 -4.88 16.06 11.66
N TRP A 222 -5.57 15.02 11.18
CA TRP A 222 -7.02 14.97 11.13
C TRP A 222 -7.65 14.99 12.53
N MET A 223 -7.10 14.25 13.49
CA MET A 223 -7.62 14.23 14.86
C MET A 223 -7.42 15.55 15.60
N ASN A 224 -6.49 16.39 15.16
CA ASN A 224 -6.28 17.76 15.68
C ASN A 224 -7.11 18.82 14.93
N SER A 225 -7.80 18.45 13.86
CA SER A 225 -8.71 19.32 13.10
C SER A 225 -10.15 18.93 13.41
N GLU A 226 -10.95 19.87 13.91
CA GLU A 226 -12.33 19.61 14.33
C GLU A 226 -13.18 19.02 13.19
N SER A 227 -13.09 19.59 11.98
CA SER A 227 -13.86 19.12 10.82
C SER A 227 -13.51 17.67 10.42
N HIS A 228 -12.21 17.37 10.31
CA HIS A 228 -11.76 16.03 9.93
C HIS A 228 -12.06 15.00 11.03
N LYS A 229 -11.85 15.37 12.30
CA LYS A 229 -12.17 14.54 13.45
C LYS A 229 -13.66 14.21 13.51
N ASN A 230 -14.52 15.20 13.25
CA ASN A 230 -15.96 14.99 13.21
C ASN A 230 -16.37 14.00 12.13
N ASN A 231 -15.72 13.98 10.97
CA ASN A 231 -15.96 12.96 9.95
C ASN A 231 -15.56 11.56 10.45
N ILE A 232 -14.36 11.41 11.02
CA ILE A 232 -13.86 10.12 11.54
C ILE A 232 -14.77 9.58 12.66
N LEU A 233 -15.25 10.44 13.56
CA LEU A 233 -16.02 10.05 14.73
C LEU A 233 -17.55 10.19 14.55
N SER A 234 -18.03 10.44 13.32
CA SER A 234 -19.46 10.50 13.05
C SER A 234 -20.12 9.13 13.12
N THR A 235 -21.24 9.03 13.80
CA THR A 235 -22.12 7.84 13.81
C THR A 235 -23.01 7.75 12.57
N ASN A 236 -23.05 8.81 11.74
CA ASN A 236 -23.84 8.85 10.51
C ASN A 236 -23.21 8.06 9.36
N PHE A 237 -21.95 7.65 9.51
CA PHE A 237 -21.23 6.89 8.49
C PHE A 237 -21.03 5.44 8.95
N ASN A 238 -21.31 4.52 8.03
CA ASN A 238 -21.15 3.07 8.23
C ASN A 238 -20.27 2.41 7.15
N TYR A 239 -20.01 3.10 6.02
CA TYR A 239 -19.11 2.66 4.98
C TYR A 239 -18.05 3.71 4.65
N THR A 240 -16.94 3.26 4.09
CA THR A 240 -15.83 4.10 3.69
C THR A 240 -15.09 3.52 2.47
N GLY A 241 -14.38 4.38 1.76
CA GLY A 241 -13.30 4.03 0.86
C GLY A 241 -12.05 4.80 1.27
N VAL A 242 -10.91 4.14 1.28
CA VAL A 242 -9.61 4.73 1.67
C VAL A 242 -8.61 4.57 0.54
N ALA A 243 -7.70 5.52 0.38
CA ALA A 243 -6.62 5.43 -0.60
C ALA A 243 -5.34 6.05 -0.06
N VAL A 244 -4.22 5.43 -0.40
CA VAL A 244 -2.88 5.93 -0.12
C VAL A 244 -2.07 5.94 -1.41
N VAL A 245 -1.67 7.12 -1.88
CA VAL A 245 -0.85 7.29 -3.08
C VAL A 245 0.42 8.07 -2.75
N HIS A 246 1.55 7.61 -3.24
CA HIS A 246 2.82 8.31 -3.07
C HIS A 246 2.91 9.54 -3.98
N SER A 247 3.39 10.64 -3.44
CA SER A 247 3.59 11.91 -4.13
C SER A 247 4.95 12.49 -3.82
N ASN A 248 5.66 12.95 -4.85
CA ASN A 248 6.96 13.62 -4.68
C ASN A 248 6.84 14.95 -3.91
N THR A 249 5.68 15.60 -3.99
CA THR A 249 5.43 16.89 -3.35
C THR A 249 4.94 16.74 -1.91
N TYR A 250 4.03 15.78 -1.69
CA TYR A 250 3.29 15.66 -0.43
C TYR A 250 3.70 14.44 0.42
N GLY A 251 4.65 13.63 -0.04
CA GLY A 251 5.01 12.35 0.56
C GLY A 251 3.94 11.29 0.25
N LYS A 252 2.99 11.07 1.15
CA LYS A 252 1.79 10.26 0.90
C LYS A 252 0.57 11.16 0.83
N ILE A 253 -0.29 10.95 -0.16
CA ILE A 253 -1.63 11.51 -0.23
C ILE A 253 -2.57 10.45 0.30
N LEU A 254 -3.29 10.79 1.37
CA LEU A 254 -4.35 9.97 1.93
C LEU A 254 -5.70 10.60 1.58
N VAL A 255 -6.60 9.77 1.09
CA VAL A 255 -7.99 10.16 0.82
C VAL A 255 -8.90 9.18 1.54
N GLN A 256 -9.90 9.70 2.24
CA GLN A 256 -10.95 8.91 2.84
C GLN A 256 -12.31 9.50 2.49
N PHE A 257 -13.13 8.72 1.82
CA PHE A 257 -14.54 8.99 1.66
C PHE A 257 -15.35 8.27 2.73
N PHE A 258 -16.34 8.94 3.25
CA PHE A 258 -17.29 8.40 4.23
C PHE A 258 -18.68 8.44 3.62
N ILE A 259 -19.45 7.36 3.76
CA ILE A 259 -20.87 7.37 3.39
C ILE A 259 -21.72 6.70 4.47
N GLY A 260 -22.95 7.20 4.60
CA GLY A 260 -24.03 6.59 5.38
C GLY A 260 -25.10 6.03 4.43
N LYS A 261 -25.38 4.75 4.51
CA LYS A 261 -26.45 4.05 3.77
C LYS A 261 -27.67 3.79 4.63
#